data_f623de3e6cf5ff3eb580627ed6ee7470
#
_entry.id   f623de3e6cf5ff3eb580627ed6ee7470
#
_cell.length_a   1.000
_cell.length_b   1.000
_cell.length_c   1.000
_cell.angle_alpha   90.00
_cell.angle_beta   90.00
_cell.angle_gamma   90.00
#
_symmetry.space_group_name_H-M   'P 1'
#
loop_
_entity.id
_entity.type
_entity.pdbx_description
1 polymer ?
#
loop_
_entity_poly.entity_id
_entity_poly.type
_entity_poly.pdbx_seq_one_letter_code
_entity_poly.pdbx_strand_id
1 'polypeptide(L)'
;MNLIQKYDFQIKLMVILLSIIQPFILMSICGELWSISNYWKSPLQPMFIIVNAATSYFFFSTDRWVIPSIFLLLLTAFSLEMYPTIHNVFAGCFFLSCIYPLLTLKRFKFFGLLYLLSILVLLLVGMLWFEIYCVLILGSYHLTILIYKHNLDK
;
A
#
# COMPACT_ATOMS: atom_id res chain seq x y z
N MET A 1 28.23 6.12 9.86
CA MET A 1 27.08 5.45 9.22
C MET A 1 25.92 5.47 10.20
N ASN A 2 24.81 6.15 9.88
CA ASN A 2 23.64 6.25 10.76
C ASN A 2 23.01 4.86 10.96
N LEU A 3 22.50 4.57 12.16
CA LEU A 3 21.82 3.31 12.51
C LEU A 3 20.72 2.96 11.46
N ILE A 4 20.01 3.96 10.97
CA ILE A 4 18.98 3.81 9.93
C ILE A 4 19.58 3.26 8.63
N GLN A 5 20.75 3.73 8.20
CA GLN A 5 21.40 3.23 6.97
C GLN A 5 21.87 1.77 7.11
N LYS A 6 22.30 1.37 8.32
CA LYS A 6 22.73 0.00 8.59
C LYS A 6 21.57 -1.01 8.49
N TYR A 7 20.38 -0.62 8.88
CA TYR A 7 19.18 -1.49 8.93
C TYR A 7 18.13 -1.14 7.86
N ASP A 8 18.47 -0.28 6.89
CA ASP A 8 17.52 0.21 5.87
C ASP A 8 16.80 -0.94 5.14
N PHE A 9 17.54 -1.96 4.73
CA PHE A 9 16.97 -3.12 4.06
C PHE A 9 15.97 -3.87 4.94
N GLN A 10 16.34 -4.16 6.20
CA GLN A 10 15.51 -4.91 7.14
C GLN A 10 14.24 -4.13 7.49
N ILE A 11 14.35 -2.81 7.70
CA ILE A 11 13.20 -1.94 8.00
C ILE A 11 12.24 -1.91 6.81
N LYS A 12 12.75 -1.70 5.61
CA LYS A 12 11.95 -1.70 4.38
C LYS A 12 11.26 -3.04 4.14
N LEU A 13 12.00 -4.14 4.33
CA LEU A 13 11.44 -5.48 4.21
C LEU A 13 10.30 -5.70 5.21
N MET A 14 10.50 -5.32 6.47
CA MET A 14 9.48 -5.45 7.51
C MET A 14 8.22 -4.63 7.17
N VAL A 15 8.37 -3.38 6.74
CA VAL A 15 7.23 -2.51 6.37
C VAL A 15 6.44 -3.12 5.19
N ILE A 16 7.13 -3.62 4.16
CA ILE A 16 6.47 -4.26 3.01
C ILE A 16 5.70 -5.51 3.46
N LEU A 17 6.32 -6.37 4.26
CA LEU A 17 5.66 -7.58 4.75
C LEU A 17 4.45 -7.27 5.64
N LEU A 18 4.57 -6.30 6.53
CA LEU A 18 3.45 -5.84 7.36
C LEU A 18 2.31 -5.28 6.49
N SER A 19 2.61 -4.51 5.45
CA SER A 19 1.60 -3.97 4.54
C SER A 19 0.85 -5.08 3.78
N ILE A 20 1.56 -6.13 3.36
CA ILE A 20 0.96 -7.28 2.66
C ILE A 20 0.08 -8.11 3.62
N ILE A 21 0.52 -8.32 4.85
CA ILE A 21 -0.14 -9.22 5.82
C ILE A 21 -1.30 -8.50 6.53
N GLN A 22 -1.22 -7.18 6.69
CA GLN A 22 -2.19 -6.38 7.44
C GLN A 22 -3.66 -6.66 7.07
N PRO A 23 -4.09 -6.66 5.80
CA PRO A 23 -5.50 -6.91 5.47
C PRO A 23 -5.99 -8.26 5.99
N PHE A 24 -5.16 -9.28 5.93
CA PHE A 24 -5.52 -10.63 6.38
C PHE A 24 -5.61 -10.73 7.91
N ILE A 25 -4.74 -10.02 8.65
CA ILE A 25 -4.85 -9.93 10.11
C ILE A 25 -6.15 -9.20 10.48
N LEU A 26 -6.45 -8.08 9.83
CA LEU A 26 -7.67 -7.31 10.05
C LEU A 26 -8.91 -8.17 9.81
N MET A 27 -8.95 -8.90 8.69
CA MET A 27 -10.04 -9.82 8.36
C MET A 27 -10.18 -10.97 9.37
N SER A 28 -9.06 -11.56 9.80
CA SER A 28 -9.10 -12.70 10.72
C SER A 28 -9.63 -12.34 12.11
N ILE A 29 -9.40 -11.11 12.56
CA ILE A 29 -9.80 -10.65 13.91
C ILE A 29 -11.15 -9.93 13.89
N CYS A 30 -11.40 -9.10 12.87
CA CYS A 30 -12.60 -8.25 12.81
C CYS A 30 -13.68 -8.75 11.84
N GLY A 31 -13.43 -9.87 11.16
CA GLY A 31 -14.30 -10.37 10.09
C GLY A 31 -14.13 -9.60 8.77
N GLU A 32 -14.84 -10.05 7.76
CA GLU A 32 -14.83 -9.41 6.43
C GLU A 32 -15.71 -8.15 6.46
N LEU A 33 -15.11 -7.01 6.14
CA LEU A 33 -15.79 -5.73 5.98
C LEU A 33 -15.87 -5.35 4.49
N TRP A 34 -16.58 -4.28 4.18
CA TRP A 34 -16.79 -3.84 2.79
C TRP A 34 -15.51 -3.35 2.09
N SER A 35 -14.56 -2.78 2.85
CA SER A 35 -13.25 -2.32 2.37
C SER A 35 -12.21 -2.34 3.47
N ILE A 36 -10.91 -2.29 3.12
CA ILE A 36 -9.82 -2.15 4.09
C ILE A 36 -10.00 -0.88 4.92
N SER A 37 -10.46 0.21 4.33
CA SER A 37 -10.71 1.48 5.01
C SER A 37 -11.75 1.37 6.13
N ASN A 38 -12.69 0.41 6.08
CA ASN A 38 -13.68 0.21 7.14
C ASN A 38 -13.06 -0.31 8.44
N TYR A 39 -11.86 -0.89 8.41
CA TYR A 39 -11.13 -1.28 9.62
C TYR A 39 -10.62 -0.09 10.45
N TRP A 40 -10.73 1.13 9.92
CA TRP A 40 -10.56 2.38 10.68
C TRP A 40 -11.44 2.42 11.95
N LYS A 41 -12.62 1.79 11.91
CA LYS A 41 -13.57 1.71 13.04
C LYS A 41 -13.33 0.50 13.95
N SER A 42 -12.33 -0.33 13.65
CA SER A 42 -12.05 -1.55 14.40
C SER A 42 -11.17 -1.29 15.63
N PRO A 43 -11.12 -2.22 16.61
CA PRO A 43 -10.15 -2.16 17.70
C PRO A 43 -8.69 -2.15 17.24
N LEU A 44 -8.43 -2.54 15.99
CA LEU A 44 -7.11 -2.55 15.36
C LEU A 44 -6.76 -1.26 14.60
N GLN A 45 -7.54 -0.19 14.80
CA GLN A 45 -7.27 1.13 14.22
C GLN A 45 -5.81 1.59 14.37
N PRO A 46 -5.16 1.48 15.55
CA PRO A 46 -3.76 1.90 15.68
C PRO A 46 -2.81 1.14 14.75
N MET A 47 -3.02 -0.17 14.58
CA MET A 47 -2.24 -0.99 13.66
C MET A 47 -2.46 -0.51 12.21
N PHE A 48 -3.70 -0.25 11.82
CA PHE A 48 -4.04 0.28 10.50
C PHE A 48 -3.31 1.59 10.22
N ILE A 49 -3.36 2.55 11.15
CA ILE A 49 -2.72 3.86 11.01
C ILE A 49 -1.19 3.71 10.92
N ILE A 50 -0.58 2.97 11.85
CA ILE A 50 0.88 2.84 11.91
C ILE A 50 1.44 2.19 10.64
N VAL A 51 0.82 1.11 10.17
CA VAL A 51 1.30 0.40 8.97
C VAL A 51 1.14 1.29 7.73
N ASN A 52 0.01 1.97 7.56
CA ASN A 52 -0.20 2.85 6.40
C ASN A 52 0.74 4.08 6.45
N ALA A 53 0.96 4.68 7.61
CA ALA A 53 1.90 5.79 7.76
C ALA A 53 3.36 5.35 7.48
N ALA A 54 3.76 4.18 7.96
CA ALA A 54 5.08 3.60 7.67
C ALA A 54 5.23 3.30 6.18
N THR A 55 4.21 2.73 5.55
CA THR A 55 4.17 2.44 4.11
C THR A 55 4.26 3.73 3.29
N SER A 56 3.54 4.77 3.71
CA SER A 56 3.61 6.08 3.07
C SER A 56 5.01 6.67 3.17
N TYR A 57 5.62 6.67 4.36
CA TYR A 57 7.00 7.14 4.54
C TYR A 57 7.97 6.37 3.64
N PHE A 58 7.78 5.06 3.52
CA PHE A 58 8.60 4.22 2.66
C PHE A 58 8.49 4.62 1.17
N PHE A 59 7.30 4.99 0.70
CA PHE A 59 7.08 5.45 -0.67
C PHE A 59 7.78 6.78 -0.96
N PHE A 60 7.93 7.70 0.01
CA PHE A 60 8.69 8.93 -0.14
C PHE A 60 10.18 8.71 -0.42
N SER A 61 10.69 7.52 -0.21
CA SER A 61 12.09 7.20 -0.48
C SER A 61 12.45 7.23 -1.97
N THR A 62 11.47 7.35 -2.86
CA THR A 62 11.67 7.40 -4.31
C THR A 62 10.77 8.45 -4.96
N ASP A 63 11.33 9.31 -5.83
CA ASP A 63 10.64 10.43 -6.47
C ASP A 63 9.34 10.02 -7.19
N ARG A 64 9.31 8.82 -7.75
CA ARG A 64 8.15 8.33 -8.51
C ARG A 64 6.94 8.00 -7.64
N TRP A 65 7.16 7.76 -6.34
CA TRP A 65 6.14 7.35 -5.39
C TRP A 65 5.67 8.48 -4.47
N VAL A 66 6.21 9.70 -4.62
CA VAL A 66 5.86 10.85 -3.78
C VAL A 66 4.36 11.12 -3.82
N ILE A 67 3.74 11.13 -5.00
CA ILE A 67 2.31 11.41 -5.15
C ILE A 67 1.45 10.32 -4.49
N PRO A 68 1.61 9.01 -4.78
CA PRO A 68 0.91 7.96 -4.03
C PRO A 68 1.11 8.06 -2.52
N SER A 69 2.33 8.35 -2.07
CA SER A 69 2.66 8.50 -0.66
C SER A 69 1.86 9.61 0.03
N ILE A 70 1.76 10.77 -0.60
CA ILE A 70 0.96 11.89 -0.08
C ILE A 70 -0.51 11.47 0.05
N PHE A 71 -1.10 10.85 -0.97
CA PHE A 71 -2.49 10.41 -0.91
C PHE A 71 -2.73 9.32 0.13
N LEU A 72 -1.79 8.40 0.32
CA LEU A 72 -1.88 7.40 1.38
C LEU A 72 -1.84 8.02 2.78
N LEU A 73 -1.00 9.05 2.99
CA LEU A 73 -0.99 9.81 4.24
C LEU A 73 -2.30 10.57 4.48
N LEU A 74 -2.81 11.25 3.46
CA LEU A 74 -4.06 11.99 3.55
C LEU A 74 -5.24 11.06 3.83
N LEU A 75 -5.35 9.96 3.12
CA LEU A 75 -6.37 8.94 3.36
C LEU A 75 -6.27 8.34 4.78
N THR A 76 -5.05 8.22 5.32
CA THR A 76 -4.83 7.73 6.69
C THR A 76 -5.17 8.82 7.74
N ALA A 77 -4.94 10.09 7.44
CA ALA A 77 -5.23 11.22 8.33
C ALA A 77 -6.72 11.56 8.41
N PHE A 78 -7.45 11.44 7.28
CA PHE A 78 -8.89 11.71 7.23
C PHE A 78 -9.68 10.41 7.44
N SER A 79 -10.26 10.27 8.64
CA SER A 79 -11.03 9.06 8.95
C SER A 79 -12.26 8.91 8.07
N LEU A 80 -12.56 7.67 7.69
CA LEU A 80 -13.77 7.35 6.94
C LEU A 80 -15.05 7.73 7.71
N GLU A 81 -14.97 7.73 9.03
CA GLU A 81 -16.11 8.03 9.89
C GLU A 81 -16.48 9.52 9.89
N MET A 82 -15.47 10.41 10.06
CA MET A 82 -15.70 11.86 10.14
C MET A 82 -15.77 12.54 8.78
N TYR A 83 -15.03 12.02 7.79
CA TYR A 83 -14.85 12.66 6.49
C TYR A 83 -14.99 11.66 5.33
N PRO A 84 -16.12 10.95 5.18
CA PRO A 84 -16.24 9.84 4.22
C PRO A 84 -15.97 10.26 2.77
N THR A 85 -16.47 11.40 2.35
CA THR A 85 -16.27 11.90 0.97
C THR A 85 -14.79 12.21 0.70
N ILE A 86 -14.14 12.93 1.62
CA ILE A 86 -12.72 13.33 1.49
C ILE A 86 -11.84 12.08 1.51
N HIS A 87 -12.11 11.15 2.44
CA HIS A 87 -11.40 9.88 2.53
C HIS A 87 -11.48 9.09 1.20
N ASN A 88 -12.68 8.92 0.65
CA ASN A 88 -12.89 8.19 -0.60
C ASN A 88 -12.22 8.87 -1.80
N VAL A 89 -12.19 10.21 -1.85
CA VAL A 89 -11.44 10.95 -2.87
C VAL A 89 -9.95 10.65 -2.77
N PHE A 90 -9.37 10.72 -1.57
CA PHE A 90 -7.95 10.42 -1.39
C PHE A 90 -7.62 8.94 -1.66
N ALA A 91 -8.52 8.01 -1.30
CA ALA A 91 -8.37 6.60 -1.66
C ALA A 91 -8.34 6.42 -3.19
N GLY A 92 -9.28 7.00 -3.91
CA GLY A 92 -9.31 6.98 -5.38
C GLY A 92 -8.04 7.58 -5.99
N CYS A 93 -7.60 8.75 -5.50
CA CYS A 93 -6.37 9.39 -5.94
C CYS A 93 -5.13 8.54 -5.65
N PHE A 94 -5.07 7.87 -4.50
CA PHE A 94 -4.01 6.93 -4.15
C PHE A 94 -3.91 5.80 -5.18
N PHE A 95 -5.01 5.08 -5.40
CA PHE A 95 -5.01 3.95 -6.34
C PHE A 95 -4.68 4.39 -7.78
N LEU A 96 -5.23 5.50 -8.25
CA LEU A 96 -4.94 6.02 -9.59
C LEU A 96 -3.49 6.47 -9.75
N SER A 97 -2.93 7.16 -8.75
CA SER A 97 -1.55 7.64 -8.80
C SER A 97 -0.51 6.52 -8.78
N CYS A 98 -0.83 5.34 -8.25
CA CYS A 98 0.04 4.16 -8.28
C CYS A 98 0.28 3.61 -9.69
N ILE A 99 -0.60 3.88 -10.65
CA ILE A 99 -0.48 3.37 -12.02
C ILE A 99 0.79 3.90 -12.70
N TYR A 100 1.09 5.19 -12.56
CA TYR A 100 2.22 5.82 -13.21
C TYR A 100 3.57 5.18 -12.82
N PRO A 101 3.95 5.07 -11.53
CA PRO A 101 5.23 4.46 -11.17
C PRO A 101 5.32 2.96 -11.54
N LEU A 102 4.22 2.22 -11.50
CA LEU A 102 4.20 0.81 -11.89
C LEU A 102 4.47 0.61 -13.40
N LEU A 103 4.01 1.52 -14.25
CA LEU A 103 4.19 1.42 -15.70
C LEU A 103 5.51 2.03 -16.21
N THR A 104 6.16 2.91 -15.45
CA THR A 104 7.35 3.63 -15.90
C THR A 104 8.62 2.79 -15.92
N LEU A 105 8.75 1.78 -15.06
CA LEU A 105 9.92 0.90 -15.03
C LEU A 105 9.75 -0.23 -16.05
N LYS A 106 10.43 -0.13 -17.20
CA LYS A 106 10.33 -1.09 -18.32
C LYS A 106 10.44 -2.55 -17.87
N ARG A 107 11.36 -2.84 -16.95
CA ARG A 107 11.62 -4.21 -16.45
C ARG A 107 10.47 -4.79 -15.63
N PHE A 108 9.65 -3.93 -15.01
CA PHE A 108 8.61 -4.33 -14.04
C PHE A 108 7.20 -3.95 -14.50
N LYS A 109 7.01 -3.61 -15.79
CA LYS A 109 5.69 -3.25 -16.36
C LYS A 109 4.59 -4.30 -16.13
N PHE A 110 4.99 -5.55 -15.94
CA PHE A 110 4.07 -6.64 -15.63
C PHE A 110 3.22 -6.34 -14.38
N PHE A 111 3.82 -5.76 -13.33
CA PHE A 111 3.06 -5.34 -12.15
C PHE A 111 2.02 -4.26 -12.46
N GLY A 112 2.35 -3.32 -13.36
CA GLY A 112 1.38 -2.30 -13.82
C GLY A 112 0.21 -2.91 -14.57
N LEU A 113 0.46 -3.91 -15.42
CA LEU A 113 -0.62 -4.63 -16.11
C LEU A 113 -1.49 -5.41 -15.13
N LEU A 114 -0.89 -6.14 -14.18
CA LEU A 114 -1.63 -6.82 -13.12
C LEU A 114 -2.46 -5.83 -12.29
N TYR A 115 -1.88 -4.66 -11.99
CA TYR A 115 -2.59 -3.63 -11.24
C TYR A 115 -3.81 -3.09 -12.00
N LEU A 116 -3.72 -2.90 -13.31
CA LEU A 116 -4.86 -2.51 -14.13
C LEU A 116 -5.97 -3.59 -14.15
N LEU A 117 -5.60 -4.87 -14.06
CA LEU A 117 -6.57 -5.96 -13.93
C LEU A 117 -7.33 -5.94 -12.61
N SER A 118 -6.89 -5.17 -11.60
CA SER A 118 -7.64 -4.99 -10.35
C SER A 118 -9.04 -4.43 -10.56
N ILE A 119 -9.26 -3.69 -11.65
CA ILE A 119 -10.60 -3.19 -12.02
C ILE A 119 -11.58 -4.35 -12.23
N LEU A 120 -11.13 -5.47 -12.81
CA LEU A 120 -11.96 -6.66 -12.96
C LEU A 120 -12.29 -7.28 -11.60
N VAL A 121 -11.33 -7.28 -10.66
CA VAL A 121 -11.57 -7.76 -9.28
C VAL A 121 -12.64 -6.88 -8.61
N LEU A 122 -12.57 -5.55 -8.77
CA LEU A 122 -13.60 -4.64 -8.26
C LEU A 122 -14.99 -4.98 -8.78
N LEU A 123 -15.11 -5.24 -10.10
CA LEU A 123 -16.40 -5.51 -10.76
C LEU A 123 -16.97 -6.90 -10.42
N LEU A 124 -16.11 -7.89 -10.21
CA LEU A 124 -16.52 -9.29 -10.02
C LEU A 124 -16.67 -9.70 -8.55
N VAL A 125 -15.84 -9.15 -7.68
CA VAL A 125 -15.72 -9.63 -6.30
C VAL A 125 -16.02 -8.53 -5.26
N GLY A 126 -15.79 -7.27 -5.59
CA GLY A 126 -16.10 -6.12 -4.75
C GLY A 126 -14.88 -5.36 -4.21
N MET A 127 -15.17 -4.31 -3.41
CA MET A 127 -14.18 -3.31 -3.01
C MET A 127 -13.07 -3.87 -2.13
N LEU A 128 -13.41 -4.68 -1.12
CA LEU A 128 -12.41 -5.25 -0.21
C LEU A 128 -11.36 -6.05 -0.96
N TRP A 129 -11.79 -6.95 -1.83
CA TRP A 129 -10.89 -7.80 -2.61
C TRP A 129 -10.09 -7.03 -3.66
N PHE A 130 -10.69 -5.97 -4.23
CA PHE A 130 -9.97 -5.03 -5.08
C PHE A 130 -8.81 -4.37 -4.32
N GLU A 131 -9.06 -3.83 -3.12
CA GLU A 131 -8.04 -3.18 -2.30
C GLU A 131 -6.96 -4.18 -1.87
N ILE A 132 -7.32 -5.39 -1.43
CA ILE A 132 -6.37 -6.46 -1.09
C ILE A 132 -5.50 -6.81 -2.28
N TYR A 133 -6.10 -7.00 -3.46
CA TYR A 133 -5.37 -7.31 -4.68
C TYR A 133 -4.37 -6.20 -5.04
N CYS A 134 -4.77 -4.94 -4.95
CA CYS A 134 -3.89 -3.80 -5.16
C CYS A 134 -2.72 -3.79 -4.17
N VAL A 135 -2.98 -4.00 -2.87
CA VAL A 135 -1.94 -4.07 -1.83
C VAL A 135 -0.95 -5.20 -2.10
N LEU A 136 -1.42 -6.38 -2.50
CA LEU A 136 -0.57 -7.52 -2.85
C LEU A 136 0.36 -7.19 -4.04
N ILE A 137 -0.14 -6.54 -5.08
CA ILE A 137 0.66 -6.17 -6.24
C ILE A 137 1.68 -5.10 -5.87
N LEU A 138 1.26 -4.06 -5.14
CA LEU A 138 2.15 -2.99 -4.69
C LEU A 138 3.26 -3.53 -3.78
N GLY A 139 2.90 -4.37 -2.81
CA GLY A 139 3.85 -5.02 -1.91
C GLY A 139 4.83 -5.92 -2.66
N SER A 140 4.34 -6.75 -3.59
CA SER A 140 5.18 -7.63 -4.42
C SER A 140 6.12 -6.85 -5.32
N TYR A 141 5.67 -5.74 -5.89
CA TYR A 141 6.50 -4.83 -6.68
C TYR A 141 7.64 -4.25 -5.85
N HIS A 142 7.33 -3.68 -4.67
CA HIS A 142 8.34 -3.09 -3.78
C HIS A 142 9.30 -4.14 -3.24
N LEU A 143 8.82 -5.32 -2.89
CA LEU A 143 9.65 -6.44 -2.45
C LEU A 143 10.63 -6.86 -3.54
N THR A 144 10.16 -7.00 -4.77
CA THR A 144 11.00 -7.39 -5.92
C THR A 144 12.10 -6.35 -6.17
N ILE A 145 11.77 -5.06 -6.13
CA ILE A 145 12.77 -3.99 -6.30
C ILE A 145 13.76 -3.95 -5.14
N LEU A 146 13.30 -4.14 -3.91
CA LEU A 146 14.15 -4.14 -2.73
C LEU A 146 15.20 -5.25 -2.81
N ILE A 147 14.77 -6.48 -3.12
CA ILE A 147 15.66 -7.64 -3.29
C ILE A 147 16.62 -7.42 -4.46
N TYR A 148 16.11 -6.91 -5.58
CA TYR A 148 16.93 -6.64 -6.77
C TYR A 148 18.04 -5.63 -6.47
N LYS A 149 17.74 -4.52 -5.80
CA LYS A 149 18.75 -3.53 -5.39
C LYS A 149 19.78 -4.13 -4.43
N HIS A 150 19.31 -4.84 -3.41
CA HIS A 150 20.20 -5.46 -2.42
C HIS A 150 21.20 -6.44 -3.04
N ASN A 151 20.81 -7.15 -4.12
CA ASN A 151 21.69 -8.07 -4.82
C ASN A 151 22.69 -7.37 -5.76
N LEU A 152 22.39 -6.12 -6.18
CA LEU A 152 23.34 -5.32 -6.98
C LEU A 152 24.41 -4.64 -6.12
N ASP A 153 24.11 -4.41 -4.84
CA ASP A 153 25.00 -3.73 -3.90
C ASP A 153 25.99 -4.70 -3.20
N LYS A 154 25.92 -6.00 -3.52
CA LYS A 154 26.86 -7.07 -3.09
C LYS A 154 27.88 -7.37 -4.15
#